data_30ad3c5ad8a2d4843ca5097fd43cf3bd
#
_entry.id   30ad3c5ad8a2d4843ca5097fd43cf3bd
#
_cell.length_a   1.000
_cell.length_b   1.000
_cell.length_c   1.000
_cell.angle_alpha   90.00
_cell.angle_beta   90.00
_cell.angle_gamma   90.00
#
_symmetry.space_group_name_H-M   'P 1'
#
loop_
_entity.id
_entity.type
_entity.pdbx_description
1 polymer ?
#
loop_
_entity_poly.entity_id
_entity_poly.type
_entity_poly.pdbx_seq_one_letter_code
_entity_poly.pdbx_strand_id
1 'polypeptide(L)'
;MNVQETKEQLIAELIRLAFAEDIGDGDHTTLCCIPATEMGKSQLIVKEDGVLAGVEMAERIFHTFDPDLKMTTFIHDGAEVKKGDIAFVVEGKVQSLLQTERLMLNVMQRMSGIATTTRKYVKALEGTKTRVLDTRKTTPGLRMVEKEAVKIGGGVNHRIGLFDMILLKDNHVDFAGGIEAAITRCHQYLKEKNKDLKIEIEVRNFDELQEAMRVGGIDRIMLDNFKIENTKKAVEMVAGRYELESSGGITFATLRDYAECGVDYISVGALTHSVKGLDMSFKAC
;
A
#
# COMPACT_ATOMS: atom_id res chain seq x y z
N MET A 1 -7.84 9.25 -17.24
CA MET A 1 -7.82 9.32 -15.78
C MET A 1 -6.40 9.00 -15.33
N ASN A 2 -5.76 9.86 -14.58
CA ASN A 2 -4.42 9.60 -14.05
C ASN A 2 -4.52 8.90 -12.66
N VAL A 3 -3.41 8.39 -12.14
CA VAL A 3 -3.39 7.66 -10.86
C VAL A 3 -3.90 8.53 -9.71
N GLN A 4 -3.55 9.82 -9.69
CA GLN A 4 -3.95 10.74 -8.62
C GLN A 4 -5.45 11.01 -8.62
N GLU A 5 -6.05 11.27 -9.78
CA GLU A 5 -7.51 11.45 -9.91
C GLU A 5 -8.27 10.20 -9.47
N THR A 6 -7.78 9.03 -9.86
CA THR A 6 -8.36 7.74 -9.44
C THR A 6 -8.26 7.56 -7.93
N LYS A 7 -7.12 7.93 -7.31
CA LYS A 7 -6.91 7.88 -5.86
C LYS A 7 -7.95 8.74 -5.13
N GLU A 8 -8.09 10.00 -5.53
CA GLU A 8 -9.02 10.94 -4.89
C GLU A 8 -10.47 10.47 -4.94
N GLN A 9 -10.91 10.01 -6.12
CA GLN A 9 -12.27 9.46 -6.30
C GLN A 9 -12.51 8.22 -5.43
N LEU A 10 -11.58 7.27 -5.42
CA LEU A 10 -11.73 6.03 -4.65
C LEU A 10 -11.69 6.26 -3.14
N ILE A 11 -10.91 7.23 -2.65
CA ILE A 11 -10.90 7.59 -1.23
C ILE A 11 -12.24 8.26 -0.84
N ALA A 12 -12.74 9.18 -1.66
CA ALA A 12 -14.02 9.82 -1.40
C ALA A 12 -15.17 8.80 -1.35
N GLU A 13 -15.18 7.85 -2.28
CA GLU A 13 -16.18 6.77 -2.32
C GLU A 13 -16.04 5.81 -1.14
N LEU A 14 -14.82 5.47 -0.72
CA LEU A 14 -14.56 4.69 0.49
C LEU A 14 -15.19 5.35 1.72
N ILE A 15 -14.93 6.64 1.96
CA ILE A 15 -15.47 7.38 3.11
C ILE A 15 -17.00 7.41 3.05
N ARG A 16 -17.58 7.70 1.88
CA ARG A 16 -19.03 7.72 1.67
C ARG A 16 -19.68 6.39 2.01
N LEU A 17 -19.12 5.29 1.48
CA LEU A 17 -19.65 3.93 1.71
C LEU A 17 -19.51 3.52 3.17
N ALA A 18 -18.38 3.83 3.81
CA ALA A 18 -18.15 3.47 5.20
C ALA A 18 -19.09 4.20 6.15
N PHE A 19 -19.38 5.48 5.93
CA PHE A 19 -20.42 6.19 6.70
C PHE A 19 -21.82 5.66 6.44
N ALA A 20 -22.15 5.29 5.20
CA ALA A 20 -23.44 4.68 4.89
C ALA A 20 -23.60 3.31 5.56
N GLU A 21 -22.53 2.53 5.66
CA GLU A 21 -22.51 1.21 6.34
C GLU A 21 -22.69 1.33 7.86
N ASP A 22 -21.99 2.28 8.50
CA ASP A 22 -21.91 2.36 9.96
C ASP A 22 -23.05 3.20 10.58
N ILE A 23 -23.49 4.26 9.91
CA ILE A 23 -24.48 5.20 10.44
C ILE A 23 -25.90 4.86 9.95
N GLY A 24 -26.08 4.45 8.70
CA GLY A 24 -27.38 4.14 8.13
C GLY A 24 -28.34 5.33 8.19
N ASP A 25 -29.45 5.17 8.89
CA ASP A 25 -30.46 6.20 9.12
C ASP A 25 -30.21 7.04 10.41
N GLY A 26 -29.12 6.74 11.16
CA GLY A 26 -28.66 7.54 12.29
C GLY A 26 -27.97 6.73 13.38
N ASP A 27 -27.01 7.36 14.06
CA ASP A 27 -26.43 6.83 15.32
C ASP A 27 -27.41 7.10 16.46
N HIS A 28 -28.36 6.19 16.65
CA HIS A 28 -29.42 6.35 17.63
C HIS A 28 -28.92 6.50 19.08
N THR A 29 -27.78 5.89 19.43
CA THR A 29 -27.16 6.05 20.74
C THR A 29 -26.71 7.48 20.98
N THR A 30 -25.97 8.02 20.05
CA THR A 30 -25.49 9.40 20.14
C THR A 30 -26.66 10.40 20.08
N LEU A 31 -27.59 10.19 19.15
CA LEU A 31 -28.73 11.11 18.96
C LEU A 31 -29.68 11.15 20.16
N CYS A 32 -29.85 10.03 20.90
CA CYS A 32 -30.72 10.02 22.07
C CYS A 32 -30.03 10.52 23.35
N CYS A 33 -28.71 10.41 23.46
CA CYS A 33 -27.98 10.71 24.69
C CYS A 33 -27.33 12.11 24.70
N ILE A 34 -26.93 12.62 23.53
CA ILE A 34 -26.10 13.81 23.39
C ILE A 34 -26.89 14.94 22.72
N PRO A 35 -27.03 16.12 23.35
CA PRO A 35 -27.64 17.27 22.70
C PRO A 35 -26.88 17.69 21.44
N ALA A 36 -27.59 18.09 20.40
CA ALA A 36 -26.99 18.49 19.10
C ALA A 36 -26.05 19.73 19.22
N THR A 37 -26.19 20.50 20.29
CA THR A 37 -25.36 21.68 20.58
C THR A 37 -24.17 21.39 21.47
N GLU A 38 -24.05 20.15 21.97
CA GLU A 38 -22.96 19.79 22.88
C GLU A 38 -21.61 19.83 22.16
N MET A 39 -20.66 20.56 22.74
CA MET A 39 -19.29 20.72 22.23
C MET A 39 -18.31 19.99 23.14
N GLY A 40 -17.29 19.40 22.57
CA GLY A 40 -16.28 18.67 23.33
C GLY A 40 -14.99 18.44 22.59
N LYS A 41 -14.11 17.70 23.21
CA LYS A 41 -12.81 17.33 22.66
C LYS A 41 -12.58 15.83 22.86
N SER A 42 -11.90 15.22 21.88
CA SER A 42 -11.41 13.85 21.99
C SER A 42 -9.99 13.74 21.48
N GLN A 43 -9.21 12.84 22.06
CA GLN A 43 -7.81 12.62 21.72
C GLN A 43 -7.57 11.18 21.21
N LEU A 44 -6.69 11.05 20.21
CA LEU A 44 -6.21 9.75 19.75
C LEU A 44 -5.01 9.32 20.61
N ILE A 45 -5.15 8.18 21.28
CA ILE A 45 -4.14 7.58 22.16
C ILE A 45 -3.62 6.30 21.51
N VAL A 46 -2.32 6.21 21.30
CA VAL A 46 -1.63 5.00 20.84
C VAL A 46 -1.59 3.97 21.98
N LYS A 47 -1.91 2.71 21.72
CA LYS A 47 -1.92 1.63 22.71
C LYS A 47 -0.83 0.59 22.52
N GLU A 48 -0.10 0.66 21.42
CA GLU A 48 0.97 -0.29 21.06
C GLU A 48 2.09 0.46 20.33
N ASP A 49 3.35 0.06 20.55
CA ASP A 49 4.50 0.65 19.85
C ASP A 49 4.47 0.33 18.35
N GLY A 50 4.78 1.31 17.50
CA GLY A 50 4.77 1.12 16.05
C GLY A 50 5.10 2.37 15.24
N VAL A 51 4.62 2.39 14.01
CA VAL A 51 4.69 3.54 13.09
C VAL A 51 3.30 4.08 12.86
N LEU A 52 3.10 5.35 13.15
CA LEU A 52 1.82 6.03 12.94
C LEU A 52 1.57 6.22 11.45
N ALA A 53 0.35 5.90 11.00
CA ALA A 53 -0.08 6.16 9.63
C ALA A 53 -1.59 6.38 9.55
N GLY A 54 -2.00 7.31 8.69
CA GLY A 54 -3.40 7.65 8.45
C GLY A 54 -3.87 8.93 9.15
N VAL A 55 -2.96 9.77 9.66
CA VAL A 55 -3.31 11.08 10.27
C VAL A 55 -3.99 11.98 9.25
N GLU A 56 -3.44 12.09 8.02
CA GLU A 56 -4.06 12.84 6.93
C GLU A 56 -5.43 12.24 6.53
N MET A 57 -5.56 10.92 6.57
CA MET A 57 -6.84 10.26 6.32
C MET A 57 -7.87 10.52 7.43
N ALA A 58 -7.44 10.55 8.69
CA ALA A 58 -8.30 10.90 9.81
C ALA A 58 -8.86 12.33 9.67
N GLU A 59 -8.02 13.31 9.35
CA GLU A 59 -8.44 14.68 9.10
C GLU A 59 -9.46 14.76 7.95
N ARG A 60 -9.19 14.03 6.87
CA ARG A 60 -10.12 13.93 5.73
C ARG A 60 -11.46 13.30 6.11
N ILE A 61 -11.46 12.24 6.93
CA ILE A 61 -12.68 11.61 7.43
C ILE A 61 -13.49 12.59 8.28
N PHE A 62 -12.85 13.29 9.23
CA PHE A 62 -13.50 14.28 10.07
C PHE A 62 -14.13 15.40 9.25
N HIS A 63 -13.36 16.03 8.36
CA HIS A 63 -13.85 17.16 7.57
C HIS A 63 -14.87 16.76 6.48
N THR A 64 -14.87 15.51 6.03
CA THR A 64 -15.92 15.01 5.11
C THR A 64 -17.26 14.88 5.84
N PHE A 65 -17.24 14.51 7.12
CA PHE A 65 -18.43 14.36 7.94
C PHE A 65 -18.94 15.70 8.49
N ASP A 66 -18.05 16.45 9.11
CA ASP A 66 -18.34 17.77 9.69
C ASP A 66 -17.14 18.72 9.48
N PRO A 67 -17.22 19.66 8.53
CA PRO A 67 -16.11 20.57 8.22
C PRO A 67 -15.76 21.55 9.34
N ASP A 68 -16.61 21.68 10.37
CA ASP A 68 -16.37 22.55 11.53
C ASP A 68 -15.50 21.90 12.61
N LEU A 69 -15.22 20.58 12.50
CA LEU A 69 -14.30 19.88 13.41
C LEU A 69 -12.88 20.44 13.26
N LYS A 70 -12.23 20.72 14.39
CA LYS A 70 -10.85 21.26 14.43
C LYS A 70 -9.90 20.22 14.96
N MET A 71 -8.97 19.77 14.11
CA MET A 71 -7.94 18.82 14.48
C MET A 71 -6.62 19.52 14.78
N THR A 72 -6.02 19.21 15.93
CA THR A 72 -4.68 19.65 16.30
C THR A 72 -3.75 18.43 16.33
N THR A 73 -2.83 18.35 15.39
CA THR A 73 -1.92 17.21 15.22
C THR A 73 -0.61 17.46 15.96
N PHE A 74 -0.17 16.47 16.75
CA PHE A 74 1.09 16.46 17.48
C PHE A 74 2.13 15.50 16.85
N ILE A 75 1.65 14.40 16.26
CA ILE A 75 2.51 13.37 15.64
C ILE A 75 1.99 13.12 14.23
N HIS A 76 2.90 13.19 13.26
CA HIS A 76 2.58 13.03 11.85
C HIS A 76 2.84 11.61 11.34
N ASP A 77 2.29 11.31 10.16
CA ASP A 77 2.49 10.04 9.47
C ASP A 77 3.98 9.70 9.29
N GLY A 78 4.33 8.45 9.52
CA GLY A 78 5.70 7.93 9.41
C GLY A 78 6.52 8.01 10.69
N ALA A 79 6.06 8.71 11.72
CA ALA A 79 6.74 8.77 13.02
C ALA A 79 6.65 7.43 13.76
N GLU A 80 7.73 7.07 14.46
CA GLU A 80 7.72 5.97 15.44
C GLU A 80 7.01 6.45 16.70
N VAL A 81 6.04 5.66 17.18
CA VAL A 81 5.20 5.99 18.34
C VAL A 81 5.31 4.92 19.40
N LYS A 82 5.05 5.32 20.64
CA LYS A 82 5.03 4.49 21.84
C LYS A 82 3.63 4.40 22.41
N LYS A 83 3.38 3.33 23.15
CA LYS A 83 2.17 3.20 23.95
C LYS A 83 2.02 4.38 24.90
N GLY A 84 0.88 5.07 24.82
CA GLY A 84 0.54 6.25 25.63
C GLY A 84 0.70 7.57 24.91
N ASP A 85 1.34 7.60 23.73
CA ASP A 85 1.46 8.81 22.93
C ASP A 85 0.10 9.32 22.47
N ILE A 86 -0.07 10.64 22.48
CA ILE A 86 -1.26 11.30 21.94
C ILE A 86 -0.91 11.85 20.56
N ALA A 87 -1.55 11.30 19.53
CA ALA A 87 -1.23 11.69 18.15
C ALA A 87 -1.89 13.01 17.74
N PHE A 88 -3.13 13.22 18.15
CA PHE A 88 -3.88 14.45 17.89
C PHE A 88 -5.06 14.62 18.84
N VAL A 89 -5.60 15.82 18.86
CA VAL A 89 -6.87 16.18 19.51
C VAL A 89 -7.83 16.73 18.45
N VAL A 90 -9.10 16.36 18.55
CA VAL A 90 -10.18 16.91 17.71
C VAL A 90 -11.20 17.58 18.61
N GLU A 91 -11.62 18.79 18.23
CA GLU A 91 -12.58 19.63 18.94
C GLU A 91 -13.76 19.96 18.04
N GLY A 92 -14.98 19.88 18.57
CA GLY A 92 -16.19 20.28 17.86
C GLY A 92 -17.45 19.65 18.47
N LYS A 93 -18.49 19.43 17.66
CA LYS A 93 -19.73 18.80 18.11
C LYS A 93 -19.47 17.37 18.59
N VAL A 94 -19.92 17.07 19.81
CA VAL A 94 -19.73 15.73 20.40
C VAL A 94 -20.39 14.65 19.53
N GLN A 95 -21.55 14.93 18.93
CA GLN A 95 -22.21 14.01 18.01
C GLN A 95 -21.31 13.67 16.81
N SER A 96 -20.64 14.66 16.20
CA SER A 96 -19.72 14.45 15.07
C SER A 96 -18.48 13.67 15.49
N LEU A 97 -17.92 13.93 16.67
CA LEU A 97 -16.77 13.18 17.21
C LEU A 97 -17.09 11.70 17.38
N LEU A 98 -18.27 11.38 17.96
CA LEU A 98 -18.69 9.98 18.23
C LEU A 98 -19.01 9.22 16.94
N GLN A 99 -19.68 9.86 15.97
CA GLN A 99 -20.07 9.22 14.71
C GLN A 99 -18.90 8.98 13.76
N THR A 100 -17.80 9.72 13.89
CA THR A 100 -16.60 9.55 13.06
C THR A 100 -15.57 8.63 13.68
N GLU A 101 -15.65 8.36 14.98
CA GLU A 101 -14.66 7.59 15.76
C GLU A 101 -14.32 6.24 15.11
N ARG A 102 -15.35 5.43 14.79
CA ARG A 102 -15.12 4.05 14.38
C ARG A 102 -14.45 3.96 13.03
N LEU A 103 -14.92 4.72 12.04
CA LEU A 103 -14.30 4.75 10.71
C LEU A 103 -12.84 5.24 10.79
N MET A 104 -12.61 6.34 11.52
CA MET A 104 -11.26 6.89 11.70
C MET A 104 -10.33 5.86 12.35
N LEU A 105 -10.75 5.21 13.44
CA LEU A 105 -9.94 4.19 14.11
C LEU A 105 -9.66 2.98 13.21
N ASN A 106 -10.66 2.47 12.48
CA ASN A 106 -10.49 1.33 11.60
C ASN A 106 -9.43 1.61 10.51
N VAL A 107 -9.47 2.80 9.92
CA VAL A 107 -8.52 3.20 8.89
C VAL A 107 -7.11 3.39 9.48
N MET A 108 -6.99 4.15 10.58
CA MET A 108 -5.69 4.43 11.18
C MET A 108 -5.01 3.20 11.77
N GLN A 109 -5.77 2.34 12.45
CA GLN A 109 -5.25 1.07 12.98
C GLN A 109 -4.73 0.18 11.86
N ARG A 110 -5.48 0.08 10.75
CA ARG A 110 -5.07 -0.68 9.57
C ARG A 110 -3.82 -0.10 8.92
N MET A 111 -3.81 1.19 8.64
CA MET A 111 -2.68 1.88 8.01
C MET A 111 -1.43 1.82 8.87
N SER A 112 -1.54 2.06 10.18
CA SER A 112 -0.40 2.00 11.10
C SER A 112 0.14 0.59 11.27
N GLY A 113 -0.70 -0.44 11.24
CA GLY A 113 -0.27 -1.83 11.23
C GLY A 113 0.56 -2.17 9.98
N ILE A 114 0.11 -1.73 8.80
CA ILE A 114 0.82 -1.89 7.53
C ILE A 114 2.14 -1.13 7.55
N ALA A 115 2.14 0.14 7.97
CA ALA A 115 3.35 0.96 8.04
C ALA A 115 4.38 0.37 9.02
N THR A 116 3.92 -0.13 10.18
CA THR A 116 4.77 -0.80 11.18
C THR A 116 5.40 -2.07 10.62
N THR A 117 4.61 -2.90 9.95
CA THR A 117 5.11 -4.12 9.31
C THR A 117 6.10 -3.77 8.19
N THR A 118 5.75 -2.83 7.32
CA THR A 118 6.63 -2.39 6.24
C THR A 118 7.96 -1.86 6.76
N ARG A 119 7.96 -1.05 7.82
CA ARG A 119 9.18 -0.53 8.46
C ARG A 119 10.11 -1.66 8.93
N LYS A 120 9.56 -2.77 9.44
CA LYS A 120 10.37 -3.95 9.83
C LYS A 120 11.07 -4.55 8.61
N TYR A 121 10.35 -4.70 7.48
CA TYR A 121 10.93 -5.21 6.24
C TYR A 121 12.00 -4.27 5.68
N VAL A 122 11.75 -2.95 5.68
CA VAL A 122 12.71 -1.94 5.23
C VAL A 122 13.97 -1.98 6.08
N LYS A 123 13.85 -2.01 7.42
CA LYS A 123 15.00 -2.13 8.34
C LYS A 123 15.81 -3.42 8.10
N ALA A 124 15.16 -4.53 7.78
CA ALA A 124 15.86 -5.78 7.46
C ALA A 124 16.68 -5.71 6.15
N LEU A 125 16.40 -4.75 5.29
CA LEU A 125 17.11 -4.52 4.03
C LEU A 125 18.22 -3.47 4.11
N GLU A 126 18.42 -2.85 5.27
CA GLU A 126 19.46 -1.83 5.45
C GLU A 126 20.85 -2.37 5.07
N GLY A 127 21.64 -1.55 4.37
CA GLY A 127 22.93 -1.91 3.82
C GLY A 127 22.90 -2.69 2.50
N THR A 128 21.71 -2.98 1.94
CA THR A 128 21.54 -3.49 0.56
C THR A 128 20.97 -2.40 -0.34
N LYS A 129 21.05 -2.59 -1.67
CA LYS A 129 20.35 -1.71 -2.63
C LYS A 129 18.87 -2.03 -2.80
N THR A 130 18.45 -3.19 -2.31
CA THR A 130 17.12 -3.76 -2.54
C THR A 130 16.04 -3.00 -1.79
N ARG A 131 14.92 -2.77 -2.45
CA ARG A 131 13.73 -2.14 -1.87
C ARG A 131 12.56 -3.10 -1.85
N VAL A 132 11.75 -3.05 -0.79
CA VAL A 132 10.54 -3.87 -0.68
C VAL A 132 9.37 -3.20 -1.41
N LEU A 133 8.66 -4.00 -2.22
CA LEU A 133 7.44 -3.61 -2.93
C LEU A 133 6.20 -4.23 -2.28
N ASP A 134 5.11 -3.51 -2.32
CA ASP A 134 3.78 -4.10 -2.13
C ASP A 134 3.32 -4.86 -3.38
N THR A 135 2.07 -5.31 -3.36
CA THR A 135 1.42 -6.00 -4.48
C THR A 135 -0.02 -5.50 -4.68
N ARG A 136 -0.77 -6.13 -5.59
CA ARG A 136 -2.21 -5.94 -5.71
C ARG A 136 -3.04 -6.82 -4.77
N LYS A 137 -2.41 -7.58 -3.88
CA LYS A 137 -3.07 -8.41 -2.85
C LYS A 137 -3.51 -7.53 -1.66
N THR A 138 -4.38 -6.57 -1.95
CA THR A 138 -4.96 -5.63 -0.98
C THR A 138 -6.40 -6.00 -0.67
N THR A 139 -6.91 -5.53 0.47
CA THR A 139 -8.33 -5.62 0.79
C THR A 139 -9.16 -4.88 -0.27
N PRO A 140 -10.20 -5.51 -0.85
CA PRO A 140 -11.08 -4.83 -1.81
C PRO A 140 -11.59 -3.49 -1.27
N GLY A 141 -11.51 -2.44 -2.09
CA GLY A 141 -11.89 -1.07 -1.70
C GLY A 141 -10.83 -0.29 -0.91
N LEU A 142 -9.88 -0.95 -0.22
CA LEU A 142 -8.89 -0.29 0.63
C LEU A 142 -7.52 -0.07 -0.03
N ARG A 143 -7.34 -0.41 -1.31
CA ARG A 143 -6.03 -0.38 -1.97
C ARG A 143 -5.30 0.95 -1.84
N MET A 144 -6.01 2.07 -1.96
CA MET A 144 -5.37 3.39 -1.94
C MET A 144 -4.77 3.70 -0.57
N VAL A 145 -5.49 3.39 0.51
CA VAL A 145 -5.01 3.62 1.88
C VAL A 145 -3.95 2.60 2.29
N GLU A 146 -4.08 1.33 1.89
CA GLU A 146 -3.09 0.29 2.20
C GLU A 146 -1.75 0.53 1.50
N LYS A 147 -1.76 0.92 0.22
CA LYS A 147 -0.54 1.26 -0.51
C LYS A 147 0.10 2.56 -0.02
N GLU A 148 -0.70 3.55 0.40
CA GLU A 148 -0.15 4.74 1.06
C GLU A 148 0.54 4.38 2.38
N ALA A 149 -0.04 3.49 3.17
CA ALA A 149 0.56 3.01 4.41
C ALA A 149 1.91 2.27 4.17
N VAL A 150 2.04 1.53 3.07
CA VAL A 150 3.33 0.94 2.67
C VAL A 150 4.38 2.02 2.42
N LYS A 151 4.04 3.11 1.71
CA LYS A 151 4.96 4.24 1.50
C LYS A 151 5.35 4.91 2.81
N ILE A 152 4.39 5.18 3.68
CA ILE A 152 4.62 5.75 5.02
C ILE A 152 5.58 4.87 5.82
N GLY A 153 5.47 3.54 5.70
CA GLY A 153 6.39 2.57 6.31
C GLY A 153 7.80 2.57 5.70
N GLY A 154 8.02 3.25 4.56
CA GLY A 154 9.30 3.31 3.85
C GLY A 154 9.44 2.31 2.70
N GLY A 155 8.41 1.54 2.40
CA GLY A 155 8.34 0.66 1.24
C GLY A 155 8.05 1.42 -0.06
N VAL A 156 7.97 0.68 -1.16
CA VAL A 156 7.67 1.21 -2.49
C VAL A 156 6.40 0.56 -3.02
N ASN A 157 5.58 1.32 -3.72
CA ASN A 157 4.42 0.75 -4.38
C ASN A 157 4.82 0.10 -5.71
N HIS A 158 4.39 -1.14 -5.90
CA HIS A 158 4.22 -1.73 -7.22
C HIS A 158 3.02 -1.04 -7.91
N ARG A 159 2.72 -1.39 -9.17
CA ARG A 159 1.57 -0.83 -9.88
C ARG A 159 0.31 -0.79 -9.00
N ILE A 160 -0.43 0.29 -9.15
CA ILE A 160 -1.68 0.52 -8.39
C ILE A 160 -2.80 -0.39 -8.90
N GLY A 161 -2.89 -0.52 -10.22
CA GLY A 161 -3.93 -1.30 -10.85
C GLY A 161 -3.46 -2.01 -12.11
N LEU A 162 -4.38 -2.23 -13.04
CA LEU A 162 -4.09 -2.79 -14.37
C LEU A 162 -3.87 -1.68 -15.41
N PHE A 163 -3.94 -0.42 -14.99
CA PHE A 163 -3.99 0.76 -15.84
C PHE A 163 -2.72 1.60 -15.84
N ASP A 164 -1.84 1.42 -14.86
CA ASP A 164 -0.66 2.28 -14.63
C ASP A 164 0.68 1.62 -14.95
N MET A 165 0.70 0.32 -15.24
CA MET A 165 1.87 -0.43 -15.70
C MET A 165 1.46 -1.76 -16.32
N ILE A 166 2.11 -2.17 -17.39
CA ILE A 166 1.96 -3.51 -17.96
C ILE A 166 2.81 -4.48 -17.14
N LEU A 167 2.22 -5.61 -16.76
CA LEU A 167 2.92 -6.76 -16.20
C LEU A 167 2.47 -8.01 -16.96
N LEU A 168 3.37 -8.51 -17.79
CA LEU A 168 3.22 -9.75 -18.54
C LEU A 168 3.50 -10.92 -17.62
N LYS A 169 2.45 -11.64 -17.27
CA LYS A 169 2.53 -12.86 -16.44
C LYS A 169 2.59 -14.10 -17.31
N ASP A 170 2.92 -15.24 -16.69
CA ASP A 170 2.95 -16.56 -17.31
C ASP A 170 1.79 -16.79 -18.30
N ASN A 171 0.56 -16.66 -17.84
CA ASN A 171 -0.62 -16.83 -18.67
C ASN A 171 -0.69 -15.83 -19.85
N HIS A 172 -0.22 -14.59 -19.69
CA HIS A 172 -0.20 -13.63 -20.79
C HIS A 172 0.80 -14.07 -21.87
N VAL A 173 1.96 -14.54 -21.45
CA VAL A 173 3.02 -15.04 -22.34
C VAL A 173 2.54 -16.29 -23.07
N ASP A 174 1.96 -17.26 -22.34
CA ASP A 174 1.48 -18.52 -22.89
C ASP A 174 0.36 -18.31 -23.92
N PHE A 175 -0.66 -17.48 -23.60
CA PHE A 175 -1.75 -17.16 -24.53
C PHE A 175 -1.33 -16.23 -25.68
N ALA A 176 -0.26 -15.47 -25.54
CA ALA A 176 0.27 -14.67 -26.63
C ALA A 176 1.06 -15.50 -27.65
N GLY A 177 1.48 -16.71 -27.29
CA GLY A 177 2.33 -17.58 -28.12
C GLY A 177 3.83 -17.37 -27.90
N GLY A 178 4.22 -16.90 -26.69
CA GLY A 178 5.61 -16.73 -26.26
C GLY A 178 5.97 -15.28 -25.90
N ILE A 179 7.16 -15.13 -25.33
CA ILE A 179 7.70 -13.86 -24.81
C ILE A 179 7.81 -12.80 -25.89
N GLU A 180 8.41 -13.15 -27.03
CA GLU A 180 8.60 -12.20 -28.14
C GLU A 180 7.25 -11.69 -28.68
N ALA A 181 6.27 -12.59 -28.86
CA ALA A 181 4.93 -12.21 -29.30
C ALA A 181 4.22 -11.31 -28.29
N ALA A 182 4.35 -11.61 -26.99
CA ALA A 182 3.75 -10.83 -25.93
C ALA A 182 4.32 -9.40 -25.88
N ILE A 183 5.65 -9.26 -25.87
CA ILE A 183 6.33 -7.95 -25.84
C ILE A 183 6.02 -7.14 -27.12
N THR A 184 6.07 -7.76 -28.28
CA THR A 184 5.75 -7.09 -29.55
C THR A 184 4.34 -6.52 -29.57
N ARG A 185 3.35 -7.31 -29.14
CA ARG A 185 1.95 -6.85 -29.02
C ARG A 185 1.79 -5.73 -27.99
N CYS A 186 2.54 -5.76 -26.88
CA CYS A 186 2.54 -4.66 -25.93
C CYS A 186 2.99 -3.34 -26.57
N HIS A 187 4.08 -3.34 -27.28
CA HIS A 187 4.57 -2.13 -27.96
C HIS A 187 3.59 -1.64 -29.02
N GLN A 188 3.00 -2.54 -29.81
CA GLN A 188 1.96 -2.17 -30.76
C GLN A 188 0.77 -1.52 -30.07
N TYR A 189 0.25 -2.13 -29.00
CA TYR A 189 -0.86 -1.59 -28.20
C TYR A 189 -0.54 -0.21 -27.63
N LEU A 190 0.63 -0.03 -27.02
CA LEU A 190 1.05 1.26 -26.45
C LEU A 190 1.10 2.35 -27.51
N LYS A 191 1.65 2.03 -28.69
CA LYS A 191 1.69 2.96 -29.84
C LYS A 191 0.27 3.30 -30.33
N GLU A 192 -0.59 2.31 -30.55
CA GLU A 192 -1.97 2.51 -31.03
C GLU A 192 -2.82 3.32 -30.05
N LYS A 193 -2.62 3.12 -28.74
CA LYS A 193 -3.37 3.81 -27.68
C LYS A 193 -2.72 5.10 -27.19
N ASN A 194 -1.58 5.48 -27.77
CA ASN A 194 -0.78 6.63 -27.34
C ASN A 194 -0.56 6.62 -25.80
N LYS A 195 -0.09 5.46 -25.27
CA LYS A 195 0.20 5.25 -23.86
C LYS A 195 1.69 5.14 -23.63
N ASP A 196 2.16 5.76 -22.57
CA ASP A 196 3.52 5.63 -22.04
C ASP A 196 3.45 4.88 -20.69
N LEU A 197 3.51 3.56 -20.76
CA LEU A 197 3.48 2.68 -19.58
C LEU A 197 4.73 1.82 -19.55
N LYS A 198 5.30 1.65 -18.37
CA LYS A 198 6.38 0.68 -18.14
C LYS A 198 5.89 -0.74 -18.41
N ILE A 199 6.80 -1.56 -18.88
CA ILE A 199 6.57 -2.99 -19.14
C ILE A 199 7.44 -3.81 -18.21
N GLU A 200 6.82 -4.64 -17.41
CA GLU A 200 7.45 -5.68 -16.62
C GLU A 200 7.04 -7.06 -17.14
N ILE A 201 7.97 -8.01 -17.14
CA ILE A 201 7.72 -9.40 -17.52
C ILE A 201 8.13 -10.35 -16.41
N GLU A 202 7.25 -11.29 -16.10
CA GLU A 202 7.49 -12.41 -15.19
C GLU A 202 8.15 -13.56 -15.96
N VAL A 203 9.26 -14.09 -15.44
CA VAL A 203 10.00 -15.23 -16.02
C VAL A 203 10.11 -16.36 -15.00
N ARG A 204 9.93 -17.59 -15.46
CA ARG A 204 9.88 -18.82 -14.65
C ARG A 204 11.20 -19.59 -14.60
N ASN A 205 12.08 -19.33 -15.55
CA ASN A 205 13.35 -20.05 -15.73
C ASN A 205 14.37 -19.21 -16.51
N PHE A 206 15.58 -19.78 -16.69
CA PHE A 206 16.67 -19.09 -17.40
C PHE A 206 16.46 -18.96 -18.91
N ASP A 207 15.76 -19.87 -19.54
CA ASP A 207 15.47 -19.80 -20.99
C ASP A 207 14.56 -18.60 -21.26
N GLU A 208 13.51 -18.43 -20.46
CA GLU A 208 12.61 -17.27 -20.51
C GLU A 208 13.35 -15.96 -20.18
N LEU A 209 14.25 -15.98 -19.19
CA LEU A 209 15.08 -14.82 -18.86
C LEU A 209 15.95 -14.41 -20.05
N GLN A 210 16.62 -15.38 -20.70
CA GLN A 210 17.45 -15.10 -21.88
C GLN A 210 16.62 -14.58 -23.05
N GLU A 211 15.46 -15.16 -23.30
CA GLU A 211 14.55 -14.69 -24.35
C GLU A 211 14.06 -13.28 -24.09
N ALA A 212 13.60 -12.97 -22.88
CA ALA A 212 13.16 -11.63 -22.50
C ALA A 212 14.27 -10.59 -22.69
N MET A 213 15.51 -10.94 -22.30
CA MET A 213 16.68 -10.08 -22.48
C MET A 213 17.08 -9.91 -23.95
N ARG A 214 16.91 -10.95 -24.79
CA ARG A 214 17.19 -10.91 -26.23
C ARG A 214 16.19 -10.03 -26.96
N VAL A 215 14.90 -10.18 -26.63
CA VAL A 215 13.81 -9.38 -27.24
C VAL A 215 13.93 -7.93 -26.81
N GLY A 216 14.15 -7.68 -25.53
CA GLY A 216 14.28 -6.33 -24.99
C GLY A 216 12.98 -5.54 -24.99
N GLY A 217 13.10 -4.20 -24.90
CA GLY A 217 11.93 -3.31 -24.90
C GLY A 217 11.08 -3.39 -23.64
N ILE A 218 11.66 -3.82 -22.52
CA ILE A 218 11.04 -3.94 -21.21
C ILE A 218 11.81 -3.13 -20.18
N ASP A 219 11.17 -2.73 -19.09
CA ASP A 219 11.78 -1.94 -18.02
C ASP A 219 12.26 -2.80 -16.86
N ARG A 220 11.53 -3.87 -16.54
CA ARG A 220 11.80 -4.74 -15.40
C ARG A 220 11.54 -6.21 -15.74
N ILE A 221 12.31 -7.08 -15.09
CA ILE A 221 12.11 -8.54 -15.12
C ILE A 221 11.81 -9.02 -13.70
N MET A 222 10.69 -9.73 -13.54
CA MET A 222 10.33 -10.40 -12.31
C MET A 222 10.76 -11.86 -12.36
N LEU A 223 11.60 -12.25 -11.41
CA LEU A 223 12.03 -13.64 -11.21
C LEU A 223 10.98 -14.35 -10.34
N ASP A 224 10.09 -15.12 -10.96
CA ASP A 224 9.01 -15.79 -10.24
C ASP A 224 9.47 -17.12 -9.65
N ASN A 225 9.38 -17.24 -8.32
CA ASN A 225 9.75 -18.44 -7.56
C ASN A 225 11.19 -18.94 -7.79
N PHE A 226 12.11 -18.07 -8.20
CA PHE A 226 13.53 -18.43 -8.28
C PHE A 226 14.09 -18.69 -6.88
N LYS A 227 14.85 -19.79 -6.73
CA LYS A 227 15.62 -20.04 -5.52
C LYS A 227 16.80 -19.06 -5.42
N ILE A 228 17.34 -18.85 -4.22
CA ILE A 228 18.43 -17.92 -3.94
C ILE A 228 19.62 -18.11 -4.90
N GLU A 229 20.05 -19.37 -5.11
CA GLU A 229 21.15 -19.69 -6.02
C GLU A 229 20.86 -19.27 -7.48
N ASN A 230 19.63 -19.48 -7.93
CA ASN A 230 19.19 -19.10 -9.26
C ASN A 230 19.02 -17.57 -9.38
N THR A 231 18.52 -16.91 -8.32
CA THR A 231 18.42 -15.46 -8.27
C THR A 231 19.79 -14.81 -8.41
N LYS A 232 20.83 -15.32 -7.71
CA LYS A 232 22.20 -14.83 -7.84
C LYS A 232 22.72 -14.96 -9.26
N LYS A 233 22.54 -16.13 -9.91
CA LYS A 233 22.92 -16.33 -11.31
C LYS A 233 22.17 -15.41 -12.26
N ALA A 234 20.87 -15.17 -12.02
CA ALA A 234 20.07 -14.27 -12.82
C ALA A 234 20.58 -12.81 -12.71
N VAL A 235 20.95 -12.36 -11.51
CA VAL A 235 21.57 -11.04 -11.31
C VAL A 235 22.87 -10.91 -12.09
N GLU A 236 23.75 -11.92 -12.02
CA GLU A 236 25.01 -11.94 -12.77
C GLU A 236 24.75 -11.90 -14.30
N MET A 237 23.76 -12.67 -14.78
CA MET A 237 23.40 -12.74 -16.20
C MET A 237 22.80 -11.42 -16.71
N VAL A 238 21.93 -10.78 -15.93
CA VAL A 238 21.30 -9.52 -16.31
C VAL A 238 22.31 -8.36 -16.26
N ALA A 239 23.27 -8.41 -15.33
CA ALA A 239 24.38 -7.47 -15.20
C ALA A 239 23.94 -5.98 -15.23
N GLY A 240 22.83 -5.65 -14.57
CA GLY A 240 22.31 -4.29 -14.45
C GLY A 240 21.65 -3.70 -15.71
N ARG A 241 21.40 -4.51 -16.74
CA ARG A 241 20.71 -4.05 -17.96
C ARG A 241 19.22 -3.77 -17.77
N TYR A 242 18.60 -4.42 -16.80
CA TYR A 242 17.20 -4.29 -16.42
C TYR A 242 17.07 -4.22 -14.90
N GLU A 243 16.04 -3.53 -14.40
CA GLU A 243 15.63 -3.70 -13.00
C GLU A 243 15.19 -5.15 -12.77
N LEU A 244 15.60 -5.73 -11.64
CA LEU A 244 15.23 -7.10 -11.24
C LEU A 244 14.34 -7.07 -10.00
N GLU A 245 13.23 -7.78 -10.07
CA GLU A 245 12.35 -8.06 -8.95
C GLU A 245 12.35 -9.54 -8.62
N SER A 246 12.54 -9.90 -7.34
CA SER A 246 12.25 -11.26 -6.85
C SER A 246 10.84 -11.34 -6.31
N SER A 247 10.09 -12.36 -6.72
CA SER A 247 8.71 -12.63 -6.31
C SER A 247 8.48 -14.11 -6.05
N GLY A 248 7.44 -14.43 -5.28
CA GLY A 248 7.02 -15.79 -4.98
C GLY A 248 7.55 -16.34 -3.64
N GLY A 249 6.64 -16.52 -2.67
CA GLY A 249 6.92 -17.20 -1.40
C GLY A 249 7.96 -16.55 -0.48
N ILE A 250 8.41 -15.33 -0.74
CA ILE A 250 9.43 -14.64 0.06
C ILE A 250 8.81 -14.17 1.37
N THR A 251 9.39 -14.64 2.48
CA THR A 251 8.96 -14.31 3.85
C THR A 251 9.95 -13.35 4.50
N PHE A 252 9.60 -12.84 5.68
CA PHE A 252 10.53 -12.02 6.48
C PHE A 252 11.84 -12.75 6.78
N ALA A 253 11.80 -14.06 7.02
CA ALA A 253 12.99 -14.87 7.32
C ALA A 253 13.94 -15.05 6.13
N THR A 254 13.40 -15.06 4.89
CA THR A 254 14.20 -15.27 3.67
C THR A 254 14.50 -13.98 2.91
N LEU A 255 13.90 -12.86 3.34
CA LEU A 255 13.99 -11.56 2.66
C LEU A 255 15.45 -11.12 2.44
N ARG A 256 16.26 -11.22 3.48
CA ARG A 256 17.66 -10.77 3.46
C ARG A 256 18.51 -11.55 2.46
N ASP A 257 18.33 -12.86 2.40
CA ASP A 257 19.08 -13.73 1.50
C ASP A 257 18.83 -13.37 0.03
N TYR A 258 17.56 -13.07 -0.32
CA TYR A 258 17.22 -12.60 -1.67
C TYR A 258 17.80 -11.21 -1.97
N ALA A 259 17.79 -10.31 -1.01
CA ALA A 259 18.36 -8.98 -1.18
C ALA A 259 19.89 -9.03 -1.40
N GLU A 260 20.59 -9.91 -0.71
CA GLU A 260 22.03 -10.12 -0.85
C GLU A 260 22.43 -10.72 -2.20
N CYS A 261 21.47 -11.31 -2.95
CA CYS A 261 21.71 -11.66 -4.35
C CYS A 261 21.89 -10.44 -5.25
N GLY A 262 21.45 -9.25 -4.83
CA GLY A 262 21.62 -7.99 -5.55
C GLY A 262 20.47 -7.64 -6.51
N VAL A 263 19.25 -8.12 -6.25
CA VAL A 263 18.04 -7.65 -6.95
C VAL A 263 17.70 -6.21 -6.53
N ASP A 264 16.97 -5.48 -7.39
CA ASP A 264 16.56 -4.11 -7.10
C ASP A 264 15.32 -4.06 -6.20
N TYR A 265 14.42 -5.05 -6.38
CA TYR A 265 13.15 -5.12 -5.66
C TYR A 265 12.83 -6.53 -5.18
N ILE A 266 12.07 -6.58 -4.09
CA ILE A 266 11.42 -7.80 -3.60
C ILE A 266 9.96 -7.47 -3.32
N SER A 267 9.02 -8.15 -4.01
CA SER A 267 7.60 -7.97 -3.74
C SER A 267 7.10 -8.89 -2.65
N VAL A 268 6.37 -8.31 -1.70
CA VAL A 268 5.87 -9.00 -0.51
C VAL A 268 4.37 -8.73 -0.31
N GLY A 269 3.54 -9.71 -0.64
CA GLY A 269 2.09 -9.59 -0.45
C GLY A 269 1.66 -9.45 1.01
N ALA A 270 2.43 -10.04 1.94
CA ALA A 270 2.15 -10.03 3.37
C ALA A 270 2.13 -8.61 3.98
N LEU A 271 2.73 -7.61 3.32
CA LEU A 271 2.66 -6.21 3.75
C LEU A 271 1.22 -5.68 3.83
N THR A 272 0.30 -6.25 3.07
CA THR A 272 -1.09 -5.81 3.02
C THR A 272 -2.10 -6.87 3.39
N HIS A 273 -1.91 -8.15 2.99
CA HIS A 273 -2.93 -9.18 3.22
C HIS A 273 -2.84 -9.91 4.57
N SER A 274 -1.72 -9.76 5.34
CA SER A 274 -1.51 -10.50 6.60
C SER A 274 -0.99 -9.59 7.71
N VAL A 275 -1.65 -8.44 7.91
CA VAL A 275 -1.24 -7.44 8.88
C VAL A 275 -2.25 -7.32 10.00
N LYS A 276 -1.76 -7.30 11.25
CA LYS A 276 -2.52 -6.92 12.44
C LYS A 276 -2.57 -5.39 12.53
N GLY A 277 -3.75 -4.83 12.80
CA GLY A 277 -3.90 -3.39 13.08
C GLY A 277 -3.13 -2.98 14.33
N LEU A 278 -2.60 -1.76 14.35
CA LEU A 278 -1.96 -1.16 15.53
C LEU A 278 -3.05 -0.68 16.49
N ASP A 279 -2.97 -1.07 17.75
CA ASP A 279 -4.02 -0.75 18.74
C ASP A 279 -4.03 0.73 19.11
N MET A 280 -5.20 1.35 19.03
CA MET A 280 -5.45 2.77 19.30
C MET A 280 -6.82 2.97 19.97
N SER A 281 -6.99 4.07 20.70
CA SER A 281 -8.28 4.49 21.22
C SER A 281 -8.50 5.98 21.06
N PHE A 282 -9.76 6.36 20.85
CA PHE A 282 -10.19 7.75 20.79
C PHE A 282 -11.01 8.04 22.04
N LYS A 283 -10.63 9.03 22.85
CA LYS A 283 -11.18 9.29 24.18
C LYS A 283 -11.47 10.77 24.40
N ALA A 284 -12.61 11.05 25.01
CA ALA A 284 -12.93 12.38 25.51
C ALA A 284 -11.83 12.88 26.46
N CYS A 285 -11.50 14.20 26.40
CA CYS A 285 -10.46 14.84 27.21
C CYS A 285 -10.84 16.28 27.58
#